data_a0a96cf1e7fd62d24b34c38f8be5fe7d
#
_entry.id   a0a96cf1e7fd62d24b34c38f8be5fe7d
#
_cell.length_a   1.000
_cell.length_b   1.000
_cell.length_c   1.000
_cell.angle_alpha   90.00
_cell.angle_beta   90.00
_cell.angle_gamma   90.00
#
_symmetry.space_group_name_H-M   'P 1'
#
loop_
_entity.id
_entity.type
_entity.pdbx_description
1 polymer ?
#
loop_
_entity_poly.entity_id
_entity_poly.type
_entity_poly.pdbx_seq_one_letter_code
_entity_poly.pdbx_strand_id
1 'polypeptide(L)'
;MKISIIIPCYNEVDTISEIIEKIIKTVTYDYEIIVIDDFSNDGTREILKNQLNEKINKLLLNEKNFGKGYSVKRGIDGATGDIILIQDADLEYDPSDYPALIEPINKGYADVVYGSRFIGSNEKAILLYWHRVGNFLLTTFSNMLTNLNLTDMEVCYKAFKSQVIKDIELKEKRFGFEPEITAKISKMNLNIYEVGVKYYGRNYKEGKKITWKDGFSAIRCIIYYNLF
;
A
#
# COMPACT_ATOMS: atom_id res chain seq x y z
N MET A 1 8.64 19.69 2.71
CA MET A 1 7.80 18.49 2.94
C MET A 1 8.55 17.29 2.40
N LYS A 2 8.78 16.31 3.24
CA LYS A 2 9.48 15.07 2.93
C LYS A 2 8.50 13.89 2.85
N ILE A 3 8.71 12.96 1.92
CA ILE A 3 7.84 11.79 1.74
C ILE A 3 8.62 10.53 2.12
N SER A 4 8.04 9.68 2.97
CA SER A 4 8.56 8.33 3.22
C SER A 4 7.81 7.34 2.34
N ILE A 5 8.51 6.73 1.38
CA ILE A 5 7.99 5.71 0.48
C ILE A 5 8.32 4.35 1.09
N ILE A 6 7.29 3.64 1.56
CA ILE A 6 7.43 2.33 2.21
C ILE A 6 7.18 1.23 1.18
N ILE A 7 8.17 0.37 0.99
CA ILE A 7 8.12 -0.73 0.02
C ILE A 7 8.23 -2.06 0.76
N PRO A 8 7.09 -2.69 1.13
CA PRO A 8 7.11 -4.08 1.59
C PRO A 8 7.45 -4.99 0.42
N CYS A 9 8.44 -5.86 0.59
CA CYS A 9 8.98 -6.71 -0.47
C CYS A 9 9.07 -8.16 -0.02
N TYR A 10 8.58 -9.09 -0.83
CA TYR A 10 8.74 -10.53 -0.64
C TYR A 10 8.77 -11.24 -1.98
N ASN A 11 9.91 -11.84 -2.33
CA ASN A 11 10.12 -12.55 -3.59
C ASN A 11 9.68 -11.71 -4.82
N GLU A 12 10.43 -10.66 -5.09
CA GLU A 12 10.22 -9.71 -6.19
C GLU A 12 11.54 -9.44 -6.93
N VAL A 13 12.33 -10.51 -7.18
CA VAL A 13 13.64 -10.43 -7.82
C VAL A 13 13.59 -9.74 -9.19
N ASP A 14 12.52 -9.97 -9.94
CA ASP A 14 12.33 -9.45 -11.30
C ASP A 14 11.87 -7.98 -11.34
N THR A 15 11.28 -7.47 -10.26
CA THR A 15 10.58 -6.17 -10.26
C THR A 15 11.21 -5.13 -9.36
N ILE A 16 11.87 -5.53 -8.27
CA ILE A 16 12.37 -4.62 -7.23
C ILE A 16 13.34 -3.56 -7.75
N SER A 17 14.22 -3.92 -8.69
CA SER A 17 15.16 -2.97 -9.27
C SER A 17 14.44 -1.92 -10.11
N GLU A 18 13.48 -2.35 -10.92
CA GLU A 18 12.74 -1.46 -11.81
C GLU A 18 11.85 -0.48 -11.03
N ILE A 19 11.15 -0.94 -9.98
CA ILE A 19 10.29 -0.03 -9.20
C ILE A 19 11.11 1.05 -8.49
N ILE A 20 12.27 0.70 -7.92
CA ILE A 20 13.15 1.69 -7.29
C ILE A 20 13.66 2.71 -8.32
N GLU A 21 14.07 2.27 -9.51
CA GLU A 21 14.47 3.19 -10.58
C GLU A 21 13.34 4.09 -11.05
N LYS A 22 12.12 3.57 -11.17
CA LYS A 22 10.93 4.37 -11.52
C LYS A 22 10.67 5.43 -10.45
N ILE A 23 10.74 5.09 -9.18
CA ILE A 23 10.58 6.04 -8.07
C ILE A 23 11.61 7.17 -8.19
N ILE A 24 12.89 6.84 -8.31
CA ILE A 24 13.97 7.82 -8.39
C ILE A 24 13.80 8.77 -9.59
N LYS A 25 13.34 8.26 -10.73
CA LYS A 25 13.13 9.06 -11.95
C LYS A 25 11.88 9.94 -11.89
N THR A 26 10.87 9.53 -11.12
CA THR A 26 9.54 10.16 -11.17
C THR A 26 9.33 11.15 -10.03
N VAL A 27 9.90 10.89 -8.85
CA VAL A 27 9.64 11.69 -7.65
C VAL A 27 10.45 12.97 -7.68
N THR A 28 9.76 14.12 -7.64
CA THR A 28 10.35 15.48 -7.62
C THR A 28 10.35 16.11 -6.23
N TYR A 29 9.74 15.48 -5.24
CA TYR A 29 9.71 15.92 -3.85
C TYR A 29 10.98 15.46 -3.11
N ASP A 30 11.25 16.05 -1.94
CA ASP A 30 12.18 15.45 -0.98
C ASP A 30 11.61 14.14 -0.48
N TYR A 31 12.38 13.05 -0.52
CA TYR A 31 11.88 11.72 -0.17
C TYR A 31 12.93 10.83 0.49
N GLU A 32 12.45 9.80 1.12
CA GLU A 32 13.24 8.63 1.52
C GLU A 32 12.57 7.34 1.05
N ILE A 33 13.36 6.38 0.61
CA ILE A 33 12.91 5.03 0.26
C ILE A 33 13.24 4.11 1.42
N ILE A 34 12.21 3.44 1.96
CA ILE A 34 12.32 2.46 3.03
C ILE A 34 11.85 1.11 2.49
N VAL A 35 12.76 0.18 2.28
CA VAL A 35 12.43 -1.18 1.82
C VAL A 35 12.43 -2.13 3.00
N ILE A 36 11.40 -2.95 3.10
CA ILE A 36 11.27 -3.99 4.11
C ILE A 36 11.20 -5.34 3.41
N ASP A 37 12.32 -6.08 3.44
CA ASP A 37 12.38 -7.43 2.90
C ASP A 37 11.79 -8.43 3.90
N ASP A 38 10.68 -9.06 3.54
CA ASP A 38 9.94 -10.00 4.37
C ASP A 38 10.45 -11.45 4.22
N PHE A 39 11.77 -11.63 4.32
CA PHE A 39 12.43 -12.93 4.22
C PHE A 39 12.39 -13.55 2.82
N SER A 40 12.73 -12.77 1.79
CA SER A 40 12.83 -13.26 0.41
C SER A 40 13.92 -14.34 0.26
N ASN A 41 13.66 -15.31 -0.62
CA ASN A 41 14.53 -16.46 -0.89
C ASN A 41 14.74 -16.74 -2.40
N ASP A 42 14.39 -15.78 -3.25
CA ASP A 42 14.48 -15.85 -4.72
C ASP A 42 15.67 -15.04 -5.29
N GLY A 43 16.49 -14.41 -4.44
CA GLY A 43 17.57 -13.50 -4.85
C GLY A 43 17.25 -12.02 -4.62
N THR A 44 16.00 -11.66 -4.29
CA THR A 44 15.60 -10.27 -3.99
C THR A 44 16.47 -9.64 -2.91
N ARG A 45 16.72 -10.37 -1.81
CA ARG A 45 17.51 -9.88 -0.65
C ARG A 45 18.94 -9.54 -1.03
N GLU A 46 19.55 -10.33 -1.90
CA GLU A 46 20.90 -10.13 -2.41
C GLU A 46 20.98 -8.88 -3.30
N ILE A 47 20.00 -8.67 -4.15
CA ILE A 47 19.89 -7.46 -5.00
C ILE A 47 19.76 -6.21 -4.10
N LEU A 48 18.89 -6.24 -3.11
CA LEU A 48 18.69 -5.13 -2.18
C LEU A 48 19.96 -4.76 -1.44
N LYS A 49 20.73 -5.75 -0.96
CA LYS A 49 21.96 -5.52 -0.20
C LYS A 49 23.14 -5.06 -1.07
N ASN A 50 23.29 -5.65 -2.26
CA ASN A 50 24.53 -5.53 -3.03
C ASN A 50 24.44 -4.54 -4.19
N GLN A 51 23.23 -4.32 -4.74
CA GLN A 51 23.05 -3.50 -5.94
C GLN A 51 22.25 -2.22 -5.67
N LEU A 52 21.31 -2.26 -4.73
CA LEU A 52 20.38 -1.16 -4.49
C LEU A 52 20.61 -0.43 -3.16
N ASN A 53 21.55 -0.89 -2.35
CA ASN A 53 21.78 -0.33 -1.01
C ASN A 53 22.06 1.17 -1.01
N GLU A 54 22.78 1.69 -2.00
CA GLU A 54 23.07 3.13 -2.14
C GLU A 54 21.88 3.96 -2.62
N LYS A 55 20.87 3.30 -3.21
CA LYS A 55 19.64 3.93 -3.72
C LYS A 55 18.51 3.95 -2.70
N ILE A 56 18.67 3.23 -1.61
CA ILE A 56 17.67 3.04 -0.55
C ILE A 56 18.16 3.76 0.70
N ASN A 57 17.30 4.58 1.32
CA ASN A 57 17.67 5.27 2.55
C ASN A 57 17.65 4.34 3.77
N LYS A 58 16.77 3.33 3.77
CA LYS A 58 16.67 2.35 4.84
C LYS A 58 16.26 0.98 4.32
N LEU A 59 17.07 -0.04 4.61
CA LEU A 59 16.75 -1.44 4.34
C LEU A 59 16.52 -2.19 5.66
N LEU A 60 15.31 -2.69 5.84
CA LEU A 60 14.90 -3.49 7.00
C LEU A 60 14.72 -4.95 6.56
N LEU A 61 15.41 -5.86 7.21
CA LEU A 61 15.34 -7.29 6.90
C LEU A 61 14.54 -8.02 7.98
N ASN A 62 13.53 -8.78 7.59
CA ASN A 62 12.80 -9.65 8.49
C ASN A 62 13.54 -10.99 8.65
N GLU A 63 13.46 -11.58 9.85
CA GLU A 63 14.07 -12.86 10.19
C GLU A 63 13.26 -14.06 9.67
N LYS A 64 11.98 -13.84 9.35
CA LYS A 64 11.06 -14.80 8.72
C LYS A 64 9.97 -14.04 7.98
N ASN A 65 9.19 -14.72 7.14
CA ASN A 65 8.02 -14.12 6.51
C ASN A 65 6.92 -13.86 7.56
N PHE A 66 6.70 -12.58 7.86
CA PHE A 66 5.66 -12.12 8.79
C PHE A 66 4.40 -11.64 8.06
N GLY A 67 4.51 -11.30 6.76
CA GLY A 67 3.46 -10.79 5.91
C GLY A 67 3.49 -9.28 5.69
N LYS A 68 2.73 -8.82 4.68
CA LYS A 68 2.71 -7.44 4.18
C LYS A 68 2.42 -6.41 5.28
N GLY A 69 1.35 -6.63 6.06
CA GLY A 69 0.95 -5.68 7.12
C GLY A 69 2.03 -5.46 8.18
N TYR A 70 2.74 -6.54 8.57
CA TYR A 70 3.87 -6.42 9.49
C TYR A 70 5.01 -5.61 8.89
N SER A 71 5.34 -5.86 7.62
CA SER A 71 6.40 -5.13 6.91
C SER A 71 6.05 -3.66 6.74
N VAL A 72 4.80 -3.35 6.38
CA VAL A 72 4.30 -1.97 6.30
C VAL A 72 4.43 -1.27 7.64
N LYS A 73 3.99 -1.91 8.74
CA LYS A 73 4.13 -1.35 10.09
C LYS A 73 5.59 -1.02 10.42
N ARG A 74 6.53 -1.94 10.18
CA ARG A 74 7.95 -1.68 10.40
C ARG A 74 8.47 -0.50 9.57
N GLY A 75 7.97 -0.34 8.36
CA GLY A 75 8.28 0.81 7.50
C GLY A 75 7.76 2.12 8.09
N ILE A 76 6.50 2.13 8.56
CA ILE A 76 5.87 3.29 9.22
C ILE A 76 6.66 3.69 10.47
N ASP A 77 7.03 2.74 11.30
CA ASP A 77 7.82 2.98 12.53
C ASP A 77 9.20 3.59 12.20
N GLY A 78 9.77 3.21 11.05
CA GLY A 78 11.05 3.71 10.58
C GLY A 78 11.00 5.01 9.78
N ALA A 79 9.82 5.50 9.39
CA ALA A 79 9.64 6.65 8.52
C ALA A 79 9.92 7.98 9.25
N THR A 80 10.54 8.95 8.53
CA THR A 80 10.85 10.29 9.05
C THR A 80 10.18 11.42 8.26
N GLY A 81 9.48 11.10 7.17
CA GLY A 81 8.81 12.07 6.33
C GLY A 81 7.51 12.61 6.94
N ASP A 82 7.06 13.73 6.39
CA ASP A 82 5.80 14.38 6.74
C ASP A 82 4.59 13.61 6.20
N ILE A 83 4.78 12.95 5.04
CA ILE A 83 3.81 12.09 4.38
C ILE A 83 4.39 10.67 4.28
N ILE A 84 3.57 9.66 4.55
CA ILE A 84 3.89 8.26 4.36
C ILE A 84 3.05 7.72 3.20
N LEU A 85 3.73 7.14 2.20
CA LEU A 85 3.13 6.52 1.04
C LEU A 85 3.53 5.04 0.97
N ILE A 86 2.57 4.16 0.71
CA ILE A 86 2.81 2.72 0.57
C ILE A 86 2.89 2.39 -0.93
N GLN A 87 4.00 1.74 -1.33
CA GLN A 87 4.27 1.29 -2.69
C GLN A 87 4.51 -0.22 -2.70
N ASP A 88 3.76 -0.98 -3.49
CA ASP A 88 4.08 -2.39 -3.72
C ASP A 88 5.33 -2.56 -4.61
N ALA A 89 6.09 -3.61 -4.37
CA ALA A 89 7.34 -3.88 -5.07
C ALA A 89 7.13 -4.49 -6.48
N ASP A 90 5.91 -4.70 -6.92
CA ASP A 90 5.51 -5.61 -8.00
C ASP A 90 5.14 -4.96 -9.34
N LEU A 91 5.37 -3.66 -9.51
CA LEU A 91 5.05 -2.88 -10.71
C LEU A 91 3.55 -2.79 -11.06
N GLU A 92 2.65 -3.31 -10.23
CA GLU A 92 1.20 -3.18 -10.50
C GLU A 92 0.72 -1.73 -10.42
N TYR A 93 1.43 -0.88 -9.64
CA TYR A 93 1.16 0.56 -9.52
C TYR A 93 2.32 1.39 -10.07
N ASP A 94 2.00 2.55 -10.63
CA ASP A 94 2.98 3.44 -11.25
C ASP A 94 3.29 4.66 -10.37
N PRO A 95 4.57 4.93 -10.04
CA PRO A 95 4.98 6.11 -9.27
C PRO A 95 4.59 7.46 -9.91
N SER A 96 4.25 7.50 -11.20
CA SER A 96 3.71 8.70 -11.85
C SER A 96 2.38 9.18 -11.26
N ASP A 97 1.68 8.35 -10.48
CA ASP A 97 0.45 8.72 -9.78
C ASP A 97 0.70 9.36 -8.40
N TYR A 98 1.96 9.42 -7.92
CA TYR A 98 2.28 10.04 -6.62
C TYR A 98 1.78 11.48 -6.47
N PRO A 99 1.86 12.37 -7.47
CA PRO A 99 1.31 13.71 -7.34
C PRO A 99 -0.18 13.71 -6.99
N ALA A 100 -0.98 12.82 -7.58
CA ALA A 100 -2.41 12.71 -7.29
C ALA A 100 -2.68 12.29 -5.85
N LEU A 101 -1.85 11.41 -5.28
CA LEU A 101 -1.97 10.94 -3.89
C LEU A 101 -1.46 11.98 -2.87
N ILE A 102 -0.42 12.73 -3.22
CA ILE A 102 0.31 13.61 -2.30
C ILE A 102 -0.30 15.03 -2.25
N GLU A 103 -0.69 15.58 -3.42
CA GLU A 103 -1.16 16.95 -3.53
C GLU A 103 -2.35 17.30 -2.62
N PRO A 104 -3.38 16.45 -2.42
CA PRO A 104 -4.47 16.78 -1.50
C PRO A 104 -3.99 16.95 -0.06
N ILE A 105 -2.99 16.16 0.37
CA ILE A 105 -2.38 16.28 1.71
C ILE A 105 -1.51 17.54 1.79
N ASN A 106 -0.68 17.78 0.77
CA ASN A 106 0.23 18.92 0.70
C ASN A 106 -0.52 20.26 0.74
N LYS A 107 -1.68 20.31 0.09
CA LYS A 107 -2.57 21.49 0.09
C LYS A 107 -3.42 21.62 1.36
N GLY A 108 -3.35 20.68 2.28
CA GLY A 108 -4.10 20.69 3.53
C GLY A 108 -5.58 20.27 3.40
N TYR A 109 -6.00 19.73 2.26
CA TYR A 109 -7.37 19.27 2.04
C TYR A 109 -7.64 17.90 2.63
N ALA A 110 -6.62 17.02 2.64
CA ALA A 110 -6.74 15.66 3.10
C ALA A 110 -5.76 15.34 4.24
N ASP A 111 -6.14 14.39 5.07
CA ASP A 111 -5.29 13.74 6.05
C ASP A 111 -4.84 12.36 5.56
N VAL A 112 -5.72 11.73 4.76
CA VAL A 112 -5.51 10.41 4.13
C VAL A 112 -6.03 10.46 2.69
N VAL A 113 -5.27 9.88 1.76
CA VAL A 113 -5.67 9.73 0.36
C VAL A 113 -5.55 8.25 -0.04
N TYR A 114 -6.65 7.70 -0.54
CA TYR A 114 -6.73 6.40 -1.18
C TYR A 114 -6.55 6.54 -2.68
N GLY A 115 -5.75 5.67 -3.28
CA GLY A 115 -5.89 5.42 -4.71
C GLY A 115 -7.16 4.62 -4.99
N SER A 116 -7.63 4.62 -6.22
CA SER A 116 -8.69 3.71 -6.69
C SER A 116 -8.40 3.22 -8.09
N ARG A 117 -8.48 1.92 -8.27
CA ARG A 117 -8.38 1.26 -9.58
C ARG A 117 -9.65 1.42 -10.41
N PHE A 118 -10.69 2.00 -9.82
CA PHE A 118 -12.04 2.07 -10.41
C PHE A 118 -12.50 3.49 -10.75
N ILE A 119 -11.88 4.52 -10.21
CA ILE A 119 -12.14 5.93 -10.52
C ILE A 119 -11.29 6.40 -11.69
N GLY A 120 -11.85 7.29 -12.51
CA GLY A 120 -11.16 8.04 -13.56
C GLY A 120 -10.98 7.28 -14.87
N SER A 121 -10.34 7.97 -15.82
CA SER A 121 -10.08 7.52 -17.19
C SER A 121 -8.64 7.03 -17.40
N ASN A 122 -7.89 6.78 -16.33
CA ASN A 122 -6.51 6.31 -16.42
C ASN A 122 -6.42 4.94 -17.08
N GLU A 123 -5.31 4.69 -17.76
CA GLU A 123 -5.00 3.39 -18.32
C GLU A 123 -4.94 2.34 -17.21
N LYS A 124 -5.62 1.22 -17.42
CA LYS A 124 -5.60 0.09 -16.50
C LYS A 124 -5.71 -1.22 -17.23
N ALA A 125 -5.01 -2.24 -16.76
CA ALA A 125 -5.20 -3.59 -17.23
C ALA A 125 -6.62 -4.08 -16.91
N ILE A 126 -7.18 -4.89 -17.82
CA ILE A 126 -8.50 -5.51 -17.58
C ILE A 126 -8.35 -6.53 -16.46
N LEU A 127 -9.04 -6.28 -15.36
CA LEU A 127 -9.05 -7.18 -14.21
C LEU A 127 -9.87 -8.44 -14.50
N LEU A 128 -9.50 -9.53 -13.81
CA LEU A 128 -10.33 -10.74 -13.80
C LEU A 128 -11.69 -10.39 -13.16
N TYR A 129 -12.78 -10.76 -13.82
CA TYR A 129 -14.14 -10.41 -13.44
C TYR A 129 -14.44 -10.71 -11.96
N TRP A 130 -14.15 -11.93 -11.50
CA TRP A 130 -14.41 -12.34 -10.13
C TRP A 130 -13.57 -11.60 -9.09
N HIS A 131 -12.36 -11.17 -9.43
CA HIS A 131 -11.57 -10.32 -8.54
C HIS A 131 -12.19 -8.94 -8.36
N ARG A 132 -12.74 -8.38 -9.44
CA ARG A 132 -13.48 -7.12 -9.37
C ARG A 132 -14.74 -7.26 -8.51
N VAL A 133 -15.51 -8.34 -8.71
CA VAL A 133 -16.72 -8.63 -7.91
C VAL A 133 -16.35 -8.81 -6.44
N GLY A 134 -15.33 -9.60 -6.13
CA GLY A 134 -14.86 -9.80 -4.75
C GLY A 134 -14.45 -8.48 -4.08
N ASN A 135 -13.66 -7.64 -4.77
CA ASN A 135 -13.27 -6.33 -4.24
C ASN A 135 -14.48 -5.42 -4.02
N PHE A 136 -15.42 -5.39 -4.97
CA PHE A 136 -16.65 -4.61 -4.83
C PHE A 136 -17.46 -5.03 -3.61
N LEU A 137 -17.62 -6.33 -3.36
CA LEU A 137 -18.34 -6.85 -2.20
C LEU A 137 -17.64 -6.48 -0.89
N LEU A 138 -16.31 -6.66 -0.81
CA LEU A 138 -15.52 -6.31 0.38
C LEU A 138 -15.56 -4.80 0.65
N THR A 139 -15.39 -3.97 -0.38
CA THR A 139 -15.46 -2.51 -0.26
C THR A 139 -16.83 -2.07 0.17
N THR A 140 -17.90 -2.60 -0.43
CA THR A 140 -19.29 -2.27 -0.06
C THR A 140 -19.56 -2.65 1.40
N PHE A 141 -19.14 -3.86 1.82
CA PHE A 141 -19.33 -4.30 3.20
C PHE A 141 -18.54 -3.44 4.20
N SER A 142 -17.30 -3.04 3.85
CA SER A 142 -16.53 -2.09 4.64
C SER A 142 -17.24 -0.73 4.74
N ASN A 143 -17.69 -0.18 3.62
CA ASN A 143 -18.40 1.10 3.59
C ASN A 143 -19.66 1.11 4.47
N MET A 144 -20.42 0.01 4.49
CA MET A 144 -21.61 -0.11 5.36
C MET A 144 -21.28 0.00 6.84
N LEU A 145 -20.12 -0.51 7.28
CA LEU A 145 -19.74 -0.50 8.70
C LEU A 145 -18.93 0.74 9.10
N THR A 146 -18.19 1.33 8.16
CA THR A 146 -17.34 2.52 8.39
C THR A 146 -18.06 3.83 8.10
N ASN A 147 -19.21 3.79 7.42
CA ASN A 147 -19.91 4.95 6.85
C ASN A 147 -19.03 5.77 5.89
N LEU A 148 -18.05 5.14 5.25
CA LEU A 148 -17.26 5.71 4.17
C LEU A 148 -17.91 5.40 2.81
N ASN A 149 -17.52 6.13 1.76
CA ASN A 149 -17.99 5.88 0.39
C ASN A 149 -16.79 5.67 -0.54
N LEU A 150 -15.90 4.72 -0.17
CA LEU A 150 -14.77 4.33 -0.99
C LEU A 150 -15.22 3.47 -2.17
N THR A 151 -14.51 3.57 -3.28
CA THR A 151 -14.68 2.67 -4.43
C THR A 151 -13.71 1.50 -4.43
N ASP A 152 -12.58 1.62 -3.69
CA ASP A 152 -11.51 0.61 -3.64
C ASP A 152 -10.81 0.56 -2.28
N MET A 153 -11.38 -0.13 -1.31
CA MET A 153 -10.78 -0.28 0.03
C MET A 153 -9.48 -1.09 0.00
N GLU A 154 -9.40 -2.11 -0.85
CA GLU A 154 -8.28 -3.06 -0.95
C GLU A 154 -7.08 -2.52 -1.75
N VAL A 155 -7.12 -1.29 -2.24
CA VAL A 155 -6.00 -0.68 -2.96
C VAL A 155 -4.75 -0.60 -2.07
N CYS A 156 -3.57 -0.88 -2.63
CA CYS A 156 -2.31 -0.67 -1.90
C CYS A 156 -1.97 0.82 -1.80
N TYR A 157 -2.14 1.56 -2.90
CA TYR A 157 -1.79 2.98 -2.95
C TYR A 157 -2.61 3.80 -1.95
N LYS A 158 -1.96 4.13 -0.85
CA LYS A 158 -2.49 4.99 0.19
C LYS A 158 -1.40 5.97 0.64
N ALA A 159 -1.77 7.23 0.79
CA ALA A 159 -0.92 8.25 1.37
C ALA A 159 -1.54 8.80 2.64
N PHE A 160 -0.73 9.07 3.63
CA PHE A 160 -1.16 9.51 4.95
C PHE A 160 -0.30 10.67 5.44
N LYS A 161 -0.88 11.61 6.18
CA LYS A 161 -0.07 12.43 7.08
C LYS A 161 0.65 11.51 8.07
N SER A 162 1.94 11.73 8.28
CA SER A 162 2.77 10.86 9.12
C SER A 162 2.21 10.71 10.54
N GLN A 163 1.73 11.78 11.14
CA GLN A 163 1.13 11.73 12.48
C GLN A 163 -0.09 10.80 12.53
N VAL A 164 -0.98 10.90 11.53
CA VAL A 164 -2.21 10.10 11.49
C VAL A 164 -1.91 8.60 11.51
N ILE A 165 -1.03 8.15 10.61
CA ILE A 165 -0.75 6.71 10.51
C ILE A 165 0.08 6.18 11.67
N LYS A 166 0.96 6.99 12.25
CA LYS A 166 1.78 6.61 13.41
C LYS A 166 0.99 6.49 14.71
N ASP A 167 -0.12 7.20 14.84
CA ASP A 167 -1.03 7.10 15.97
C ASP A 167 -1.91 5.84 15.93
N ILE A 168 -1.91 5.13 14.79
CA ILE A 168 -2.70 3.91 14.60
C ILE A 168 -1.89 2.67 14.98
N GLU A 169 -2.33 1.96 16.02
CA GLU A 169 -1.77 0.64 16.36
C GLU A 169 -2.23 -0.41 15.35
N LEU A 170 -1.36 -0.82 14.42
CA LEU A 170 -1.64 -1.86 13.43
C LEU A 170 -1.32 -3.24 14.01
N LYS A 171 -2.26 -4.20 13.88
CA LYS A 171 -2.19 -5.56 14.45
C LYS A 171 -2.13 -6.66 13.39
N GLU A 172 -2.76 -6.43 12.24
CA GLU A 172 -2.80 -7.42 11.15
C GLU A 172 -1.44 -7.54 10.46
N LYS A 173 -0.99 -8.79 10.32
CA LYS A 173 0.35 -9.07 9.78
C LYS A 173 0.37 -9.29 8.27
N ARG A 174 -0.77 -9.73 7.70
CA ARG A 174 -0.89 -10.07 6.26
C ARG A 174 -1.81 -9.07 5.55
N PHE A 175 -2.67 -9.57 4.65
CA PHE A 175 -3.62 -8.79 3.85
C PHE A 175 -4.87 -8.31 4.63
N GLY A 176 -4.94 -8.50 5.93
CA GLY A 176 -5.92 -7.84 6.80
C GLY A 176 -5.58 -6.38 7.12
N PHE A 177 -4.42 -5.90 6.67
CA PHE A 177 -3.96 -4.53 6.88
C PHE A 177 -4.90 -3.50 6.26
N GLU A 178 -5.34 -3.70 5.01
CA GLU A 178 -6.19 -2.77 4.29
C GLU A 178 -7.55 -2.55 4.98
N PRO A 179 -8.31 -3.61 5.35
CA PRO A 179 -9.54 -3.43 6.11
C PRO A 179 -9.30 -2.94 7.54
N GLU A 180 -8.22 -3.35 8.22
CA GLU A 180 -7.89 -2.86 9.56
C GLU A 180 -7.69 -1.34 9.56
N ILE A 181 -6.82 -0.83 8.67
CA ILE A 181 -6.51 0.59 8.63
C ILE A 181 -7.75 1.40 8.25
N THR A 182 -8.55 0.91 7.30
CA THR A 182 -9.79 1.59 6.88
C THR A 182 -10.79 1.71 8.02
N ALA A 183 -11.00 0.65 8.79
CA ALA A 183 -11.87 0.68 9.97
C ALA A 183 -11.35 1.62 11.07
N LYS A 184 -10.04 1.71 11.27
CA LYS A 184 -9.44 2.58 12.30
C LYS A 184 -9.51 4.06 11.92
N ILE A 185 -9.16 4.41 10.67
CA ILE A 185 -9.23 5.80 10.21
C ILE A 185 -10.67 6.32 10.15
N SER A 186 -11.67 5.45 9.86
CA SER A 186 -13.08 5.86 9.84
C SER A 186 -13.60 6.31 11.21
N LYS A 187 -12.97 5.86 12.29
CA LYS A 187 -13.32 6.25 13.67
C LYS A 187 -12.62 7.55 14.12
N MET A 188 -11.75 8.08 13.27
CA MET A 188 -11.02 9.33 13.50
C MET A 188 -11.70 10.47 12.73
N ASN A 189 -11.63 11.69 13.25
CA ASN A 189 -12.17 12.87 12.55
C ASN A 189 -11.18 13.35 11.50
N LEU A 190 -11.12 12.68 10.34
CA LEU A 190 -10.15 12.90 9.29
C LEU A 190 -10.81 13.27 7.96
N ASN A 191 -10.12 14.10 7.18
CA ASN A 191 -10.47 14.38 5.79
C ASN A 191 -9.88 13.27 4.90
N ILE A 192 -10.71 12.36 4.42
CA ILE A 192 -10.31 11.23 3.58
C ILE A 192 -10.70 11.52 2.14
N TYR A 193 -9.73 11.41 1.23
CA TYR A 193 -9.93 11.60 -0.21
C TYR A 193 -9.65 10.31 -0.97
N GLU A 194 -10.23 10.18 -2.15
CA GLU A 194 -9.99 9.08 -3.07
C GLU A 194 -9.67 9.62 -4.46
N VAL A 195 -8.61 9.10 -5.10
CA VAL A 195 -8.13 9.53 -6.42
C VAL A 195 -7.92 8.34 -7.33
N GLY A 196 -8.17 8.50 -8.63
CA GLY A 196 -7.93 7.45 -9.61
C GLY A 196 -6.44 7.19 -9.82
N VAL A 197 -6.03 5.92 -9.88
CA VAL A 197 -4.65 5.49 -10.12
C VAL A 197 -4.58 4.50 -11.28
N LYS A 198 -3.43 4.44 -11.95
CA LYS A 198 -3.11 3.42 -12.96
C LYS A 198 -2.93 2.08 -12.28
N TYR A 199 -3.32 1.01 -12.97
CA TYR A 199 -3.17 -0.33 -12.44
C TYR A 199 -2.88 -1.35 -13.53
N TYR A 200 -1.77 -2.05 -13.39
CA TYR A 200 -1.26 -3.06 -14.33
C TYR A 200 -1.26 -4.44 -13.65
N GLY A 201 -2.45 -4.93 -13.31
CA GLY A 201 -2.61 -6.15 -12.52
C GLY A 201 -1.98 -7.38 -13.14
N ARG A 202 -1.21 -8.12 -12.32
CA ARG A 202 -0.57 -9.40 -12.69
C ARG A 202 -1.58 -10.55 -12.64
N ASN A 203 -1.35 -11.56 -13.47
CA ASN A 203 -2.05 -12.82 -13.37
C ASN A 203 -1.31 -13.81 -12.43
N TYR A 204 -1.92 -14.96 -12.16
CA TYR A 204 -1.32 -15.96 -11.24
C TYR A 204 0.02 -16.52 -11.74
N LYS A 205 0.26 -16.58 -13.06
CA LYS A 205 1.53 -17.04 -13.65
C LYS A 205 2.64 -16.00 -13.44
N GLU A 206 2.27 -14.74 -13.26
CA GLU A 206 3.15 -13.61 -13.02
C GLU A 206 3.38 -13.34 -11.51
N GLY A 207 3.03 -14.30 -10.65
CA GLY A 207 3.35 -14.23 -9.21
C GLY A 207 2.31 -13.55 -8.31
N LYS A 208 1.04 -13.48 -8.71
CA LYS A 208 -0.03 -12.95 -7.86
C LYS A 208 -0.17 -13.77 -6.58
N LYS A 209 -0.02 -13.11 -5.43
CA LYS A 209 0.09 -13.75 -4.10
C LYS A 209 -1.23 -13.86 -3.34
N ILE A 210 -2.25 -13.05 -3.71
CA ILE A 210 -3.55 -13.02 -3.03
C ILE A 210 -4.38 -14.26 -3.40
N THR A 211 -5.00 -14.89 -2.40
CA THR A 211 -5.83 -16.08 -2.54
C THR A 211 -7.24 -15.84 -2.00
N TRP A 212 -8.18 -16.76 -2.29
CA TRP A 212 -9.55 -16.69 -1.73
C TRP A 212 -9.60 -16.69 -0.20
N LYS A 213 -8.59 -17.29 0.47
CA LYS A 213 -8.47 -17.30 1.95
C LYS A 213 -8.26 -15.89 2.51
N ASP A 214 -7.59 -15.03 1.75
CA ASP A 214 -7.35 -13.64 2.13
C ASP A 214 -8.66 -12.83 2.13
N GLY A 215 -9.61 -13.18 1.23
CA GLY A 215 -10.96 -12.61 1.23
C GLY A 215 -11.75 -12.92 2.52
N PHE A 216 -11.69 -14.15 3.04
CA PHE A 216 -12.30 -14.47 4.34
C PHE A 216 -11.61 -13.76 5.49
N SER A 217 -10.28 -13.63 5.44
CA SER A 217 -9.55 -12.83 6.43
C SER A 217 -9.97 -11.37 6.39
N ALA A 218 -10.18 -10.79 5.21
CA ALA A 218 -10.66 -9.42 5.06
C ALA A 218 -12.05 -9.24 5.70
N ILE A 219 -13.00 -10.15 5.44
CA ILE A 219 -14.35 -10.12 6.07
C ILE A 219 -14.22 -10.15 7.60
N ARG A 220 -13.39 -11.07 8.15
CA ARG A 220 -13.12 -11.12 9.60
C ARG A 220 -12.60 -9.78 10.11
N CYS A 221 -11.63 -9.18 9.43
CA CYS A 221 -11.04 -7.91 9.83
C CYS A 221 -12.06 -6.76 9.76
N ILE A 222 -12.86 -6.70 8.69
CA ILE A 222 -13.93 -5.70 8.55
C ILE A 222 -14.88 -5.78 9.75
N ILE A 223 -15.33 -6.98 10.11
CA ILE A 223 -16.25 -7.17 11.26
C ILE A 223 -15.54 -6.79 12.57
N TYR A 224 -14.38 -7.39 12.81
CA TYR A 224 -13.67 -7.26 14.09
C TYR A 224 -13.32 -5.81 14.40
N TYR A 225 -12.68 -5.09 13.47
CA TYR A 225 -12.21 -3.73 13.72
C TYR A 225 -13.29 -2.65 13.67
N ASN A 226 -14.48 -2.96 13.16
CA ASN A 226 -15.60 -2.02 13.19
C ASN A 226 -16.49 -2.19 14.42
N LEU A 227 -16.65 -3.43 14.93
CA LEU A 227 -17.59 -3.73 16.01
C LEU A 227 -16.92 -3.87 17.38
N PHE A 228 -15.62 -4.14 17.41
CA PHE A 228 -14.82 -4.37 18.64
C PHE A 228 -13.57 -3.47 18.64
#